data_fdb79bb756a744385c87e47689a64e92
#
_entry.id   fdb79bb756a744385c87e47689a64e92
#
_cell.length_a   1.000
_cell.length_b   1.000
_cell.length_c   1.000
_cell.angle_alpha   90.00
_cell.angle_beta   90.00
_cell.angle_gamma   90.00
#
_symmetry.space_group_name_H-M   'P 1'
#
loop_
_entity.id
_entity.type
_entity.pdbx_description
1 polymer ?
#
loop_
_entity_poly.entity_id
_entity_poly.type
_entity_poly.pdbx_seq_one_letter_code
_entity_poly.pdbx_strand_id
1 'polypeptide(L)'
;FLKDAGVEITEMSSGCICCTLVGDFAQALRSVAEQFSPDRILIEPSGVGKLSDVIRAVRGAEADLPITLNSFVTVADAKKCRLYSKNFGEFYLDQIENAKTIILSRTGDMK
;
A
#
# COMPACT_ATOMS: atom_id res chain seq x y z
N PHE A 1 -6.16 -17.53 -5.72
CA PHE A 1 -7.44 -16.97 -5.26
C PHE A 1 -7.80 -15.65 -5.95
N LEU A 2 -6.96 -14.62 -5.87
CA LEU A 2 -7.25 -13.32 -6.51
C LEU A 2 -7.28 -13.42 -8.04
N LYS A 3 -6.39 -14.19 -8.65
CA LYS A 3 -6.41 -14.45 -10.11
C LYS A 3 -7.69 -15.15 -10.56
N ASP A 4 -8.20 -16.07 -9.74
CA ASP A 4 -9.46 -16.78 -10.01
C ASP A 4 -10.68 -15.84 -9.90
N ALA A 5 -10.54 -14.75 -9.16
CA ALA A 5 -11.57 -13.71 -9.04
C ALA A 5 -11.56 -12.68 -10.18
N GLY A 6 -10.73 -12.88 -11.22
CA GLY A 6 -10.63 -11.96 -12.35
C GLY A 6 -9.87 -10.66 -12.05
N VAL A 7 -9.04 -10.66 -11.00
CA VAL A 7 -8.19 -9.52 -10.65
C VAL A 7 -6.84 -9.66 -11.34
N GLU A 8 -6.45 -8.68 -12.12
CA GLU A 8 -5.09 -8.59 -12.69
C GLU A 8 -4.10 -8.22 -11.60
N ILE A 9 -3.04 -9.02 -11.47
CA ILE A 9 -2.01 -8.83 -10.45
C ILE A 9 -0.68 -8.52 -11.12
N THR A 10 -0.10 -7.37 -10.79
CA THR A 10 1.24 -6.98 -11.19
C THR A 10 2.13 -6.93 -9.95
N GLU A 11 3.17 -7.73 -9.94
CA GLU A 11 4.15 -7.76 -8.85
C GLU A 11 5.38 -6.93 -9.22
N MET A 12 5.80 -6.07 -8.30
CA MET A 12 7.05 -5.33 -8.42
C MET A 12 8.08 -5.94 -7.49
N SER A 13 9.03 -6.69 -8.05
CA SER A 13 10.02 -7.46 -7.30
C SER A 13 11.31 -6.70 -6.95
N SER A 14 11.50 -5.50 -7.45
CA SER A 14 12.73 -4.73 -7.27
C SER A 14 12.64 -3.78 -6.08
N GLY A 15 12.77 -4.32 -4.88
CA GLY A 15 13.06 -3.54 -3.69
C GLY A 15 11.90 -2.70 -3.13
N CYS A 16 12.25 -1.97 -2.11
CA CYS A 16 11.41 -1.06 -1.35
C CYS A 16 10.99 0.16 -2.16
N ILE A 17 9.75 0.64 -2.03
CA ILE A 17 9.29 1.92 -2.63
C ILE A 17 10.07 3.13 -2.07
N CYS A 18 10.94 2.91 -1.10
CA CYS A 18 11.73 3.95 -0.46
C CYS A 18 12.96 4.36 -1.29
N CYS A 19 13.12 5.63 -1.48
CA CYS A 19 14.29 6.43 -1.85
C CYS A 19 14.74 6.44 -3.31
N THR A 20 14.86 5.33 -4.03
CA THR A 20 15.36 5.32 -5.42
C THR A 20 14.32 4.92 -6.46
N LEU A 21 13.19 4.42 -6.00
CA LEU A 21 12.18 3.75 -6.84
C LEU A 21 10.90 4.57 -7.08
N VAL A 22 10.86 5.84 -6.64
CA VAL A 22 9.69 6.70 -6.93
C VAL A 22 9.47 6.83 -8.43
N GLY A 23 10.56 6.93 -9.20
CA GLY A 23 10.51 6.96 -10.66
C GLY A 23 10.01 5.64 -11.26
N ASP A 24 10.55 4.52 -10.78
CA ASP A 24 10.16 3.18 -11.24
C ASP A 24 8.71 2.86 -10.87
N PHE A 25 8.27 3.30 -9.69
CA PHE A 25 6.90 3.13 -9.24
C PHE A 25 5.91 3.96 -10.09
N ALA A 26 6.23 5.21 -10.38
CA ALA A 26 5.43 6.05 -11.27
C ALA A 26 5.33 5.44 -12.68
N GLN A 27 6.44 4.88 -13.18
CA GLN A 27 6.49 4.19 -14.46
C GLN A 27 5.64 2.92 -14.47
N ALA A 28 5.69 2.14 -13.38
CA ALA A 28 4.84 0.95 -13.22
C ALA A 28 3.36 1.30 -13.17
N LEU A 29 2.98 2.35 -12.44
CA LEU A 29 1.60 2.86 -12.43
C LEU A 29 1.14 3.30 -13.81
N ARG A 30 1.99 4.00 -14.57
CA ARG A 30 1.71 4.40 -15.94
C ARG A 30 1.46 3.19 -16.83
N SER A 31 2.34 2.19 -16.77
CA SER A 31 2.19 0.95 -17.54
C SER A 31 0.88 0.23 -17.23
N VAL A 32 0.53 0.11 -15.96
CA VAL A 32 -0.75 -0.50 -15.53
C VAL A 32 -1.94 0.29 -16.05
N ALA A 33 -1.91 1.61 -15.91
CA ALA A 33 -3.00 2.48 -16.37
C ALA A 33 -3.19 2.40 -17.89
N GLU A 34 -2.11 2.40 -18.65
CA GLU A 34 -2.14 2.33 -20.13
C GLU A 34 -2.51 0.94 -20.65
N GLN A 35 -1.97 -0.10 -20.02
CA GLN A 35 -2.16 -1.48 -20.49
C GLN A 35 -3.55 -2.03 -20.18
N PHE A 36 -4.07 -1.74 -18.99
CA PHE A 36 -5.31 -2.35 -18.50
C PHE A 36 -6.49 -1.38 -18.45
N SER A 37 -6.26 -0.08 -18.49
CA SER A 37 -7.30 0.95 -18.30
C SER A 37 -8.26 0.61 -17.15
N PRO A 38 -7.74 0.32 -15.95
CA PRO A 38 -8.53 -0.22 -14.85
C PRO A 38 -9.46 0.85 -14.25
N ASP A 39 -10.61 0.44 -13.75
CA ASP A 39 -11.50 1.30 -12.97
C ASP A 39 -10.94 1.61 -11.59
N ARG A 40 -10.13 0.68 -11.04
CA ARG A 40 -9.51 0.79 -9.72
C ARG A 40 -8.18 0.07 -9.66
N ILE A 41 -7.21 0.72 -9.01
CA ILE A 41 -5.90 0.15 -8.70
C ILE A 41 -5.80 -0.01 -7.19
N LEU A 42 -5.47 -1.22 -6.74
CA LEU A 42 -5.13 -1.53 -5.34
C LEU A 42 -3.62 -1.71 -5.24
N ILE A 43 -3.01 -0.99 -4.32
CA ILE A 43 -1.58 -1.07 -4.07
C ILE A 43 -1.36 -1.71 -2.72
N GLU A 44 -0.68 -2.85 -2.70
CA GLU A 44 -0.27 -3.54 -1.47
C GLU A 44 1.25 -3.43 -1.31
N PRO A 45 1.74 -2.49 -0.50
CA PRO A 45 3.17 -2.40 -0.21
C PRO A 45 3.62 -3.49 0.79
N SER A 46 4.93 -3.69 0.88
CA SER A 46 5.52 -4.56 1.89
C SER A 46 5.14 -4.09 3.31
N GLY A 47 4.93 -5.03 4.22
CA GLY A 47 4.63 -4.74 5.64
C GLY A 47 5.73 -4.01 6.39
N VAL A 48 6.94 -3.96 5.85
CA VAL A 48 8.08 -3.19 6.37
C VAL A 48 8.31 -1.87 5.61
N GLY A 49 7.36 -1.46 4.77
CA GLY A 49 7.38 -0.18 4.08
C GLY A 49 6.63 0.92 4.83
N LYS A 50 6.93 2.16 4.52
CA LYS A 50 6.19 3.32 5.03
C LYS A 50 5.01 3.64 4.13
N LEU A 51 3.83 3.75 4.70
CA LEU A 51 2.62 4.16 3.97
C LEU A 51 2.77 5.58 3.42
N SER A 52 3.42 6.47 4.17
CA SER A 52 3.71 7.85 3.75
C SER A 52 4.52 7.92 2.45
N ASP A 53 5.47 7.02 2.24
CA ASP A 53 6.28 6.96 1.01
C ASP A 53 5.43 6.52 -0.19
N VAL A 54 4.56 5.54 -0.01
CA VAL A 54 3.62 5.09 -1.04
C VAL A 54 2.66 6.22 -1.42
N ILE A 55 2.08 6.89 -0.44
CA ILE A 55 1.18 8.04 -0.65
C ILE A 55 1.89 9.14 -1.46
N ARG A 56 3.12 9.45 -1.09
CA ARG A 56 3.93 10.47 -1.80
C ARG A 56 4.20 10.07 -3.24
N ALA A 57 4.56 8.81 -3.48
CA ALA A 57 4.81 8.29 -4.81
C ALA A 57 3.56 8.33 -5.71
N VAL A 58 2.40 7.93 -5.19
CA VAL A 58 1.13 8.00 -5.93
C VAL A 58 0.72 9.43 -6.20
N ARG A 59 0.83 10.34 -5.24
CA ARG A 59 0.54 11.76 -5.43
C ARG A 59 1.44 12.40 -6.49
N GLY A 60 2.72 12.00 -6.54
CA GLY A 60 3.61 12.42 -7.61
C GLY A 60 3.15 11.95 -9.00
N ALA A 61 2.58 10.77 -9.09
CA ALA A 61 2.07 10.22 -10.34
C ALA A 61 0.71 10.79 -10.77
N GLU A 62 -0.11 11.29 -9.84
CA GLU A 62 -1.42 11.90 -10.13
C GLU A 62 -1.31 13.09 -11.10
N ALA A 63 -0.19 13.80 -11.07
CA ALA A 63 0.03 14.95 -11.94
C ALA A 63 0.08 14.57 -13.43
N ASP A 64 0.56 13.37 -13.75
CA ASP A 64 0.81 12.91 -15.11
C ASP A 64 -0.13 11.79 -15.58
N LEU A 65 -0.93 11.22 -14.69
CA LEU A 65 -1.80 10.08 -14.96
C LEU A 65 -3.26 10.38 -14.61
N PRO A 66 -4.22 9.78 -15.32
CA PRO A 66 -5.64 9.92 -15.02
C PRO A 66 -6.05 9.03 -13.82
N ILE A 67 -5.37 9.19 -12.72
CA ILE A 67 -5.61 8.46 -11.46
C ILE A 67 -5.89 9.45 -10.34
N THR A 68 -6.65 9.02 -9.34
CA THR A 68 -6.93 9.79 -8.13
C THR A 68 -6.70 8.92 -6.92
N LEU A 69 -5.86 9.38 -6.00
CA LEU A 69 -5.62 8.71 -4.74
C LEU A 69 -6.84 8.87 -3.83
N ASN A 70 -7.57 7.79 -3.62
CA ASN A 70 -8.87 7.81 -2.97
C ASN A 70 -8.82 7.39 -1.50
N SER A 71 -8.07 6.33 -1.17
CA SER A 71 -8.16 5.69 0.13
C SER A 71 -6.81 5.17 0.61
N PHE A 72 -6.54 5.33 1.91
CA PHE A 72 -5.35 4.82 2.60
C PHE A 72 -5.82 3.92 3.72
N VAL A 73 -5.56 2.62 3.59
CA VAL A 73 -6.04 1.61 4.53
C VAL A 73 -4.87 0.86 5.12
N THR A 74 -4.87 0.70 6.44
CA THR A 74 -3.94 -0.17 7.14
C THR A 74 -4.69 -1.32 7.79
N VAL A 75 -4.21 -2.54 7.57
CA VAL A 75 -4.71 -3.73 8.25
C VAL A 75 -3.80 -4.01 9.45
N ALA A 76 -4.33 -3.93 10.65
CA ALA A 76 -3.59 -4.12 11.89
C ALA A 76 -4.03 -5.38 12.63
N ASP A 77 -3.05 -6.20 13.06
CA ASP A 77 -3.31 -7.34 13.93
C ASP A 77 -3.64 -6.83 15.35
N ALA A 78 -4.89 -6.95 15.74
CA ALA A 78 -5.39 -6.44 17.02
C ALA A 78 -4.70 -7.07 18.25
N LYS A 79 -4.22 -8.32 18.15
CA LYS A 79 -3.54 -9.02 19.25
C LYS A 79 -2.08 -8.62 19.38
N LYS A 80 -1.43 -8.28 18.28
CA LYS A 80 0.02 -8.04 18.23
C LYS A 80 0.42 -6.57 18.11
N CYS A 81 -0.52 -5.64 18.17
CA CYS A 81 -0.25 -4.22 17.98
C CYS A 81 0.84 -3.68 18.91
N ARG A 82 0.84 -4.07 20.19
CA ARG A 82 1.87 -3.66 21.15
C ARG A 82 3.26 -4.24 20.82
N LEU A 83 3.31 -5.47 20.35
CA LEU A 83 4.56 -6.12 19.97
C LEU A 83 5.13 -5.48 18.71
N TYR A 84 4.30 -5.24 17.73
CA TYR A 84 4.72 -4.66 16.45
C TYR A 84 5.14 -3.19 16.59
N SER A 85 4.47 -2.41 17.44
CA SER A 85 4.89 -1.03 17.70
C SER A 85 6.27 -0.93 18.36
N LYS A 86 6.66 -1.95 19.14
CA LYS A 86 8.01 -2.02 19.73
C LYS A 86 9.08 -2.47 18.73
N ASN A 87 8.78 -3.49 17.93
CA ASN A 87 9.77 -4.16 17.09
C ASN A 87 9.93 -3.51 15.71
N PHE A 88 8.86 -2.90 15.19
CA PHE A 88 8.82 -2.27 13.88
C PHE A 88 8.40 -0.80 13.97
N GLY A 89 8.71 -0.14 15.09
CA GLY A 89 8.15 1.13 15.52
C GLY A 89 7.97 2.17 14.42
N GLU A 90 9.04 2.49 13.69
CA GLU A 90 9.00 3.50 12.63
C GLU A 90 8.02 3.13 11.49
N PHE A 91 8.10 1.91 10.98
CA PHE A 91 7.24 1.46 9.88
C PHE A 91 5.80 1.25 10.33
N TYR A 92 5.62 0.63 11.48
CA TYR A 92 4.30 0.35 12.04
C TYR A 92 3.56 1.64 12.39
N LEU A 93 4.21 2.57 13.07
CA LEU A 93 3.62 3.86 13.44
C LEU A 93 3.29 4.69 12.21
N ASP A 94 4.18 4.73 11.21
CA ASP A 94 3.90 5.43 9.95
C ASP A 94 2.65 4.88 9.26
N GLN A 95 2.48 3.56 9.21
CA GLN A 95 1.30 2.92 8.63
C GLN A 95 0.01 3.24 9.41
N ILE A 96 0.08 3.33 10.72
CA ILE A 96 -1.08 3.68 11.55
C ILE A 96 -1.43 5.17 11.45
N GLU A 97 -0.44 6.04 11.55
CA GLU A 97 -0.64 7.48 11.57
C GLU A 97 -1.09 8.06 10.23
N ASN A 98 -0.64 7.48 9.12
CA ASN A 98 -0.97 7.96 7.77
C ASN A 98 -2.22 7.30 7.17
N ALA A 99 -2.78 6.28 7.80
CA ALA A 99 -4.02 5.64 7.34
C ALA A 99 -5.24 6.54 7.60
N LYS A 100 -6.16 6.57 6.64
CA LYS A 100 -7.51 7.14 6.87
C LYS A 100 -8.46 6.12 7.45
N THR A 101 -8.20 4.83 7.20
CA THR A 101 -9.00 3.71 7.69
C THR A 101 -8.07 2.65 8.23
N ILE A 102 -8.36 2.15 9.43
CA ILE A 102 -7.65 1.03 10.04
C ILE A 102 -8.63 -0.13 10.16
N ILE A 103 -8.28 -1.26 9.55
CA ILE A 103 -9.04 -2.51 9.66
C ILE A 103 -8.32 -3.40 10.67
N LEU A 104 -9.06 -3.80 11.71
CA LEU A 104 -8.52 -4.72 12.71
C LEU A 104 -8.73 -6.17 12.26
N SER A 105 -7.65 -6.92 12.22
CA SER A 105 -7.67 -8.36 11.99
C SER A 105 -7.52 -9.14 13.29
N ARG A 106 -7.87 -10.42 13.27
CA ARG A 106 -7.73 -11.35 14.40
C ARG A 106 -8.45 -10.91 15.67
N THR A 107 -9.62 -10.32 15.52
CA THR A 107 -10.44 -9.81 16.63
C THR A 107 -11.30 -10.87 17.33
N GLY A 108 -11.48 -12.07 16.74
CA GLY A 108 -12.44 -13.07 17.19
C GLY A 108 -12.33 -13.52 18.65
N ASP A 109 -11.14 -13.45 19.24
CA ASP A 109 -10.90 -13.85 20.65
C ASP A 109 -10.48 -12.67 21.52
N MET A 110 -10.74 -11.45 21.09
CA MET A 110 -10.46 -10.28 21.93
C MET A 110 -11.60 -10.06 22.93
N LYS A 111 -11.23 -9.94 24.16
CA LYS A 111 -12.14 -9.55 25.26
C LYS A 111 -12.17 -8.04 25.44
#